data_48560de791e8b43633c4c24a3de4c2c0
#
_entry.id   48560de791e8b43633c4c24a3de4c2c0
#
_cell.length_a   1.000
_cell.length_b   1.000
_cell.length_c   1.000
_cell.angle_alpha   90.00
_cell.angle_beta   90.00
_cell.angle_gamma   90.00
#
_symmetry.space_group_name_H-M   'P 1'
#
loop_
_entity.id
_entity.type
_entity.pdbx_description
1 polymer ?
#
loop_
_entity_poly.entity_id
_entity_poly.type
_entity_poly.pdbx_seq_one_letter_code
_entity_poly.pdbx_strand_id
1 'polypeptide(L)'
;MRDERELKFSEIEEDDELISGRMYHFRDPVVERVVGQFISRSNEGYKKYGQTLDSERRNGIKDLGDYLQDIQEELMDAVLYIQAAREEFHEAEETLFRKQEYPTSPKSSYYGSEYTSNQT
;
A
#
# COMPACT_ATOMS: atom_id res chain seq x y z
N MET A 1 -3.62 5.67 -31.97
CA MET A 1 -3.60 4.94 -30.71
C MET A 1 -3.66 5.94 -29.57
N ARG A 2 -4.82 6.07 -28.93
CA ARG A 2 -4.91 6.90 -27.73
C ARG A 2 -4.15 6.20 -26.61
N ASP A 3 -3.17 6.89 -26.05
CA ASP A 3 -2.46 6.43 -24.88
C ASP A 3 -3.48 6.33 -23.72
N GLU A 4 -3.64 5.16 -23.14
CA GLU A 4 -4.55 4.95 -21.99
C GLU A 4 -4.24 5.88 -20.81
N ARG A 5 -3.05 6.50 -20.83
CA ARG A 5 -2.62 7.52 -19.86
C ARG A 5 -3.32 8.86 -20.02
N GLU A 6 -3.78 9.20 -21.24
CA GLU A 6 -4.57 10.41 -21.48
C GLU A 6 -5.99 10.31 -20.92
N LEU A 7 -6.53 9.09 -20.81
CA LEU A 7 -7.90 8.86 -20.36
C LEU A 7 -8.08 9.08 -18.86
N LYS A 8 -7.06 8.90 -18.04
CA LYS A 8 -7.15 9.08 -16.58
C LYS A 8 -7.19 10.55 -16.14
N PHE A 9 -6.71 11.46 -16.96
CA PHE A 9 -6.80 12.90 -16.71
C PHE A 9 -8.09 13.52 -17.23
N SER A 10 -8.90 12.78 -18.01
CA SER A 10 -10.16 13.25 -18.56
C SER A 10 -11.38 12.97 -17.67
N GLU A 11 -11.21 12.28 -16.55
CA GLU A 11 -12.28 12.03 -15.56
C GLU A 11 -12.49 13.19 -14.59
N ILE A 12 -11.96 14.37 -14.90
CA ILE A 12 -12.30 15.59 -14.18
C ILE A 12 -13.69 15.99 -14.64
N GLU A 13 -14.65 15.92 -13.74
CA GLU A 13 -16.02 16.35 -14.01
C GLU A 13 -16.04 17.80 -14.52
N GLU A 14 -16.84 18.08 -15.54
CA GLU A 14 -16.88 19.38 -16.24
C GLU A 14 -17.14 20.59 -15.32
N ASP A 15 -17.59 20.36 -14.08
CA ASP A 15 -17.88 21.38 -13.08
C ASP A 15 -16.68 21.73 -12.18
N ASP A 16 -15.55 21.01 -12.30
CA ASP A 16 -14.34 21.30 -11.52
C ASP A 16 -13.53 22.42 -12.21
N GLU A 17 -13.42 23.56 -11.55
CA GLU A 17 -12.59 24.66 -12.01
C GLU A 17 -11.11 24.26 -11.97
N LEU A 18 -10.57 23.95 -13.16
CA LEU A 18 -9.16 23.64 -13.32
C LEU A 18 -8.33 24.92 -13.30
N ILE A 19 -7.57 25.12 -12.24
CA ILE A 19 -6.64 26.27 -12.11
C ILE A 19 -5.41 26.09 -13.02
N SER A 20 -4.98 24.85 -13.27
CA SER A 20 -3.89 24.53 -14.19
C SER A 20 -4.05 23.13 -14.75
N GLY A 21 -3.74 22.97 -16.03
CA GLY A 21 -3.66 21.67 -16.68
C GLY A 21 -2.35 21.58 -17.46
N ARG A 22 -1.55 20.55 -17.18
CA ARG A 22 -0.35 20.21 -17.93
C ARG A 22 -0.31 18.72 -18.18
N MET A 23 0.14 18.33 -19.37
CA MET A 23 0.36 16.94 -19.69
C MET A 23 1.80 16.56 -19.32
N TYR A 24 1.95 15.44 -18.58
CA TYR A 24 3.25 14.91 -18.19
C TYR A 24 3.42 13.48 -18.70
N HIS A 25 4.63 13.19 -19.15
CA HIS A 25 5.03 11.84 -19.51
C HIS A 25 5.90 11.22 -18.40
N PHE A 26 5.50 10.06 -17.92
CA PHE A 26 6.20 9.36 -16.86
C PHE A 26 7.14 8.29 -17.43
N ARG A 27 8.37 8.25 -16.95
CA ARG A 27 9.31 7.16 -17.26
C ARG A 27 9.09 5.94 -16.39
N ASP A 28 8.65 6.17 -15.16
CA ASP A 28 8.46 5.15 -14.13
C ASP A 28 6.97 4.91 -13.89
N PRO A 29 6.47 3.69 -14.19
CA PRO A 29 5.08 3.33 -13.94
C PRO A 29 4.66 3.39 -12.47
N VAL A 30 5.60 3.22 -11.54
CA VAL A 30 5.32 3.36 -10.09
C VAL A 30 5.01 4.82 -9.76
N VAL A 31 5.80 5.74 -10.29
CA VAL A 31 5.58 7.18 -10.12
C VAL A 31 4.23 7.60 -10.72
N GLU A 32 3.90 7.11 -11.91
CA GLU A 32 2.60 7.37 -12.54
C GLU A 32 1.43 6.94 -11.65
N ARG A 33 1.50 5.75 -11.07
CA ARG A 33 0.44 5.25 -10.16
C ARG A 33 0.31 6.09 -8.89
N VAL A 34 1.43 6.49 -8.30
CA VAL A 34 1.43 7.33 -7.10
C VAL A 34 0.89 8.72 -7.38
N VAL A 35 1.29 9.34 -8.49
CA VAL A 35 0.76 10.64 -8.92
C VAL A 35 -0.75 10.57 -9.17
N GLY A 36 -1.24 9.51 -9.80
CA GLY A 36 -2.68 9.26 -9.96
C GLY A 36 -3.42 9.20 -8.63
N GLN A 37 -2.84 8.56 -7.62
CA GLN A 37 -3.39 8.51 -6.26
C GLN A 37 -3.40 9.90 -5.60
N PHE A 38 -2.37 10.71 -5.78
CA PHE A 38 -2.36 12.11 -5.30
C PHE A 38 -3.51 12.92 -5.88
N ILE A 39 -3.74 12.82 -7.18
CA ILE A 39 -4.83 13.53 -7.86
C ILE A 39 -6.19 13.09 -7.30
N SER A 40 -6.43 11.78 -7.20
CA SER A 40 -7.67 11.24 -6.64
C SER A 40 -7.91 11.70 -5.21
N ARG A 41 -6.89 11.64 -4.37
CA ARG A 41 -6.96 12.08 -2.98
C ARG A 41 -7.26 13.59 -2.87
N SER A 42 -6.64 14.40 -3.72
CA SER A 42 -6.90 15.85 -3.79
C SER A 42 -8.35 16.15 -4.16
N ASN A 43 -8.89 15.45 -5.15
CA ASN A 43 -10.28 15.62 -5.59
C ASN A 43 -11.28 15.16 -4.51
N GLU A 44 -11.02 14.05 -3.86
CA GLU A 44 -11.84 13.57 -2.73
C GLU A 44 -11.85 14.58 -1.57
N GLY A 45 -10.70 15.13 -1.23
CA GLY A 45 -10.59 16.18 -0.21
C GLY A 45 -11.39 17.42 -0.57
N TYR A 46 -11.31 17.86 -1.82
CA TYR A 46 -12.09 19.01 -2.30
C TYR A 46 -13.60 18.75 -2.24
N LYS A 47 -14.05 17.58 -2.66
CA LYS A 47 -15.47 17.19 -2.57
C LYS A 47 -15.97 17.17 -1.13
N LYS A 48 -15.13 16.72 -0.20
CA LYS A 48 -15.49 16.57 1.21
C LYS A 48 -15.49 17.89 1.98
N TYR A 49 -14.48 18.73 1.74
CA TYR A 49 -14.25 19.96 2.54
C TYR A 49 -14.62 21.26 1.83
N GLY A 50 -14.84 21.22 0.51
CA GLY A 50 -15.20 22.36 -0.29
C GLY A 50 -14.09 23.40 -0.47
N GLN A 51 -12.85 23.04 -0.17
CA GLN A 51 -11.69 23.92 -0.31
C GLN A 51 -10.42 23.14 -0.67
N THR A 52 -9.48 23.84 -1.29
CA THR A 52 -8.15 23.32 -1.57
C THR A 52 -7.20 23.62 -0.44
N LEU A 53 -6.10 22.86 -0.36
CA LEU A 53 -5.03 23.14 0.60
C LEU A 53 -4.42 24.53 0.40
N ASP A 54 -4.31 24.99 -0.85
CA ASP A 54 -3.83 26.35 -1.16
C ASP A 54 -4.77 27.43 -0.64
N SER A 55 -6.09 27.25 -0.80
CA SER A 55 -7.07 28.20 -0.25
C SER A 55 -7.09 28.18 1.28
N GLU A 56 -6.99 27.03 1.90
CA GLU A 56 -6.88 26.90 3.36
C GLU A 56 -5.66 27.68 3.90
N ARG A 57 -4.51 27.50 3.25
CA ARG A 57 -3.28 28.19 3.61
C ARG A 57 -3.41 29.72 3.45
N ARG A 58 -3.94 30.19 2.32
CA ARG A 58 -4.12 31.64 2.04
C ARG A 58 -5.09 32.30 2.99
N ASN A 59 -6.13 31.59 3.41
CA ASN A 59 -7.13 32.09 4.32
C ASN A 59 -6.72 32.01 5.80
N GLY A 60 -5.53 31.48 6.09
CA GLY A 60 -4.99 31.41 7.43
C GLY A 60 -5.79 30.54 8.40
N ILE A 61 -6.48 29.51 7.88
CA ILE A 61 -7.27 28.58 8.69
C ILE A 61 -6.40 27.77 9.64
N LYS A 62 -5.20 27.42 9.18
CA LYS A 62 -4.16 26.77 9.98
C LYS A 62 -2.88 27.59 9.93
N ASP A 63 -2.15 27.63 11.02
CA ASP A 63 -0.83 28.21 11.09
C ASP A 63 0.28 27.16 10.83
N LEU A 64 1.53 27.58 10.83
CA LEU A 64 2.66 26.67 10.64
C LEU A 64 2.72 25.58 11.72
N GLY A 65 2.39 25.92 12.98
CA GLY A 65 2.37 24.96 14.07
C GLY A 65 1.33 23.87 13.86
N ASP A 66 0.14 24.23 13.37
CA ASP A 66 -0.92 23.27 13.03
C ASP A 66 -0.48 22.31 11.94
N TYR A 67 0.15 22.81 10.87
CA TYR A 67 0.68 21.95 9.81
C TYR A 67 1.78 21.02 10.31
N LEU A 68 2.67 21.48 11.17
CA LEU A 68 3.72 20.65 11.75
C LEU A 68 3.15 19.55 12.65
N GLN A 69 2.12 19.85 13.41
CA GLN A 69 1.40 18.87 14.21
C GLN A 69 0.75 17.79 13.32
N ASP A 70 0.02 18.20 12.28
CA ASP A 70 -0.61 17.27 11.34
C ASP A 70 0.44 16.36 10.69
N ILE A 71 1.57 16.91 10.25
CA ILE A 71 2.66 16.11 9.66
C ILE A 71 3.19 15.09 10.68
N GLN A 72 3.39 15.50 11.92
CA GLN A 72 3.87 14.58 12.95
C GLN A 72 2.90 13.43 13.19
N GLU A 73 1.61 13.71 13.27
CA GLU A 73 0.56 12.70 13.45
C GLU A 73 0.51 11.72 12.27
N GLU A 74 0.57 12.22 11.05
CA GLU A 74 0.61 11.41 9.83
C GLU A 74 1.86 10.51 9.76
N LEU A 75 3.01 11.01 10.19
CA LEU A 75 4.25 10.21 10.26
C LEU A 75 4.16 9.12 11.34
N MET A 76 3.53 9.40 12.46
CA MET A 76 3.27 8.40 13.51
C MET A 76 2.36 7.31 12.99
N ASP A 77 1.27 7.66 12.32
CA ASP A 77 0.37 6.70 11.69
C ASP A 77 1.10 5.85 10.63
N ALA A 78 1.96 6.46 9.82
CA ALA A 78 2.78 5.75 8.85
C ALA A 78 3.68 4.68 9.52
N VAL A 79 4.28 4.98 10.67
CA VAL A 79 5.08 4.01 11.45
C VAL A 79 4.22 2.85 11.95
N LEU A 80 3.01 3.12 12.42
CA LEU A 80 2.07 2.09 12.88
C LEU A 80 1.65 1.17 11.73
N TYR A 81 1.35 1.72 10.55
CA TYR A 81 1.03 0.93 9.36
C TYR A 81 2.21 0.07 8.89
N ILE A 82 3.43 0.59 8.95
CA ILE A 82 4.63 -0.17 8.64
C ILE A 82 4.79 -1.35 9.61
N GLN A 83 4.57 -1.12 10.90
CA GLN A 83 4.65 -2.18 11.90
C GLN A 83 3.59 -3.25 11.67
N ALA A 84 2.34 -2.86 11.44
CA ALA A 84 1.27 -3.80 11.13
C ALA A 84 1.57 -4.63 9.88
N ALA A 85 2.08 -3.99 8.82
CA ALA A 85 2.47 -4.69 7.60
C ALA A 85 3.62 -5.70 7.82
N ARG A 86 4.59 -5.34 8.66
CA ARG A 86 5.70 -6.24 9.01
C ARG A 86 5.22 -7.46 9.81
N GLU A 87 4.30 -7.26 10.73
CA GLU A 87 3.71 -8.36 11.51
C GLU A 87 2.91 -9.30 10.60
N GLU A 88 2.07 -8.77 9.72
CA GLU A 88 1.36 -9.56 8.71
C GLU A 88 2.33 -10.36 7.79
N PHE A 89 3.41 -9.74 7.39
CA PHE A 89 4.43 -10.39 6.57
C PHE A 89 5.09 -11.58 7.31
N HIS A 90 5.47 -11.40 8.58
CA HIS A 90 6.06 -12.46 9.38
C HIS A 90 5.09 -13.62 9.64
N GLU A 91 3.83 -13.31 9.95
CA GLU A 91 2.80 -14.34 10.12
C GLU A 91 2.55 -15.12 8.82
N ALA A 92 2.57 -14.46 7.68
CA ALA A 92 2.46 -15.10 6.37
C ALA A 92 3.66 -16.02 6.08
N GLU A 93 4.88 -15.59 6.41
CA GLU A 93 6.08 -16.43 6.29
C GLU A 93 6.01 -17.66 7.18
N GLU A 94 5.67 -17.52 8.45
CA GLU A 94 5.51 -18.63 9.39
C GLU A 94 4.45 -19.63 8.90
N THR A 95 3.36 -19.16 8.36
CA THR A 95 2.31 -20.01 7.80
C THR A 95 2.80 -20.79 6.59
N LEU A 96 3.59 -20.18 5.72
CA LEU A 96 4.21 -20.85 4.57
C LEU A 96 5.22 -21.92 4.99
N PHE A 97 6.05 -21.62 5.98
CA PHE A 97 7.01 -22.60 6.54
C PHE A 97 6.28 -23.79 7.15
N ARG A 98 5.24 -23.59 7.93
CA ARG A 98 4.41 -24.68 8.48
C ARG A 98 3.77 -25.54 7.39
N LYS A 99 3.33 -24.95 6.29
CA LYS A 99 2.78 -25.70 5.16
C LYS A 99 3.84 -26.51 4.40
N GLN A 100 5.09 -26.06 4.38
CA GLN A 100 6.20 -26.79 3.75
C GLN A 100 6.71 -27.93 4.61
N GLU A 101 6.51 -27.89 5.92
CA GLU A 101 6.85 -28.99 6.83
C GLU A 101 5.87 -30.17 6.74
N TYR A 102 4.76 -30.05 6.03
CA TYR A 102 3.84 -31.14 5.74
C TYR A 102 3.92 -31.56 4.27
N PRO A 103 4.02 -32.86 3.97
CA PRO A 103 3.91 -33.92 4.96
C PRO A 103 5.26 -34.42 5.41
N THR A 104 5.53 -34.49 6.68
CA THR A 104 6.37 -35.52 7.15
C THR A 104 5.69 -36.82 6.73
N SER A 105 6.25 -37.51 5.76
CA SER A 105 5.80 -38.86 5.47
C SER A 105 5.67 -39.57 6.79
N PRO A 106 4.61 -40.31 7.07
CA PRO A 106 4.55 -41.12 8.25
C PRO A 106 5.85 -41.93 8.23
N LYS A 107 6.63 -41.79 9.28
CA LYS A 107 7.80 -42.67 9.45
C LYS A 107 7.21 -44.03 9.27
N SER A 108 7.54 -44.62 8.13
CA SER A 108 7.04 -45.92 7.86
C SER A 108 7.53 -46.78 9.01
N SER A 109 6.63 -47.44 9.66
CA SER A 109 6.95 -48.42 10.68
C SER A 109 7.74 -49.60 10.13
N TYR A 110 8.41 -49.43 9.01
CA TYR A 110 9.23 -50.40 8.35
C TYR A 110 10.61 -50.59 8.98
N TYR A 111 10.93 -49.89 10.02
CA TYR A 111 12.07 -50.19 10.89
C TYR A 111 11.60 -50.91 12.16
N GLY A 112 10.54 -51.64 12.08
CA GLY A 112 10.32 -52.76 12.98
C GLY A 112 11.11 -53.93 12.47
N SER A 113 12.36 -53.90 12.73
CA SER A 113 13.26 -55.02 12.93
C SER A 113 12.64 -56.39 12.83
N GLU A 114 13.09 -57.16 11.92
CA GLU A 114 13.31 -58.56 12.12
C GLU A 114 14.79 -58.84 11.89
N TYR A 115 15.54 -58.53 12.89
CA TYR A 115 16.79 -59.24 13.12
C TYR A 115 16.54 -60.28 14.22
N THR A 116 15.83 -61.28 13.88
CA THR A 116 15.99 -62.53 14.55
C THR A 116 17.28 -63.16 13.98
N SER A 117 18.36 -62.98 14.62
CA SER A 117 19.53 -63.78 14.40
C SER A 117 19.20 -65.20 14.82
N ASN A 118 18.97 -66.06 13.86
CA ASN A 118 19.14 -67.47 14.08
C ASN A 118 20.63 -67.73 14.21
N GLN A 119 21.02 -67.84 15.45
CA GLN A 119 22.26 -68.61 15.78
C GLN A 119 21.83 -69.98 16.25
N THR A 120 22.06 -70.90 15.42
CA THR A 120 22.43 -72.26 15.85
C THR A 120 23.88 -72.34 15.82
#